data_8d319158ed742733d9e7b88ca13ec965
#
_entry.id   8d319158ed742733d9e7b88ca13ec965
#
_cell.length_a   1.000
_cell.length_b   1.000
_cell.length_c   1.000
_cell.angle_alpha   90.00
_cell.angle_beta   90.00
_cell.angle_gamma   90.00
#
_symmetry.space_group_name_H-M   'P 1'
#
loop_
_entity.id
_entity.type
_entity.pdbx_description
1 polymer ?
#
loop_
_entity_poly.entity_id
_entity_poly.type
_entity_poly.pdbx_seq_one_letter_code
_entity_poly.pdbx_strand_id
1 'polypeptide(L)'
;VRAGVVVNATGAWAQRLAPGVRLVLSRGSHLVVPAARLGAPTAALTVPLPGSRTRFVVALPQPGGLVHLGITDEPVAGPASEDDPVPSDAEVAQLLATVNRVLARPLDRSDVVGAYAGLRPLAQSAPAGDGPGGAPVDLSRRPLLAWDGPVLTVVGGKLTTYRSTAAQAVDAVVTRLGRGAVRSPTARLPLVGAAPGRALARVDAAARLVRRYGTEATVVAGLGEEPVVDGRPETVGELRFAVRAEGARTVDDLLDRRTRIGLVPTDRERAVPLAAAVLAAES
;
A
#
# COMPACT_ATOMS: atom_id res chain seq x y z
N VAL A 1 5.04 21.84 19.55
CA VAL A 1 4.42 20.85 20.45
C VAL A 1 5.46 20.41 21.46
N ARG A 2 5.10 20.32 22.76
CA ARG A 2 5.95 19.74 23.81
C ARG A 2 5.38 18.35 24.15
N ALA A 3 6.23 17.31 24.15
CA ALA A 3 5.84 15.94 24.42
C ALA A 3 6.86 15.26 25.33
N GLY A 4 6.40 14.36 26.20
CA GLY A 4 7.28 13.56 27.07
C GLY A 4 7.93 12.39 26.31
N VAL A 5 7.27 11.93 25.23
CA VAL A 5 7.72 10.84 24.35
C VAL A 5 7.33 11.18 22.92
N VAL A 6 8.17 10.82 21.96
CA VAL A 6 7.91 10.88 20.52
C VAL A 6 7.90 9.47 19.95
N VAL A 7 6.90 9.14 19.15
CA VAL A 7 6.88 7.86 18.41
C VAL A 7 7.27 8.13 16.96
N ASN A 8 8.40 7.60 16.56
CA ASN A 8 8.89 7.62 15.18
C ASN A 8 8.35 6.39 14.44
N ALA A 9 7.30 6.57 13.67
CA ALA A 9 6.69 5.55 12.83
C ALA A 9 6.78 5.92 11.33
N THR A 10 7.89 6.56 10.92
CA THR A 10 8.08 7.14 9.59
C THR A 10 8.56 6.14 8.53
N GLY A 11 8.56 4.83 8.84
CA GLY A 11 8.84 3.78 7.87
C GLY A 11 10.22 3.87 7.25
N ALA A 12 10.32 3.99 5.93
CA ALA A 12 11.58 4.05 5.20
C ALA A 12 12.46 5.27 5.60
N TRP A 13 11.87 6.32 6.16
CA TRP A 13 12.55 7.53 6.61
C TRP A 13 12.90 7.54 8.09
N ALA A 14 12.70 6.44 8.81
CA ALA A 14 12.89 6.38 10.26
C ALA A 14 14.32 6.77 10.70
N GLN A 15 15.32 6.48 9.88
CA GLN A 15 16.72 6.85 10.16
C GLN A 15 16.97 8.36 10.18
N ARG A 16 16.10 9.19 9.56
CA ARG A 16 16.22 10.65 9.63
C ARG A 16 16.01 11.19 11.06
N LEU A 17 15.16 10.51 11.84
CA LEU A 17 14.85 10.87 13.23
C LEU A 17 15.59 10.01 14.26
N ALA A 18 16.04 8.82 13.87
CA ALA A 18 16.73 7.87 14.73
C ALA A 18 17.92 7.25 13.96
N PRO A 19 19.07 7.95 13.82
CA PRO A 19 20.22 7.45 13.06
C PRO A 19 20.81 6.15 13.57
N GLY A 20 20.60 5.81 14.85
CA GLY A 20 21.04 4.54 15.46
C GLY A 20 20.27 3.31 15.01
N VAL A 21 19.09 3.47 14.38
CA VAL A 21 18.30 2.38 13.85
C VAL A 21 18.82 2.03 12.45
N ARG A 22 19.31 0.79 12.28
CA ARG A 22 19.79 0.32 10.97
C ARG A 22 18.65 -0.28 10.17
N LEU A 23 18.42 0.26 8.95
CA LEU A 23 17.45 -0.24 8.00
C LEU A 23 18.16 -0.72 6.73
N VAL A 24 17.66 -1.80 6.18
CA VAL A 24 17.90 -2.19 4.78
C VAL A 24 16.61 -1.91 4.01
N LEU A 25 16.71 -1.08 3.00
CA LEU A 25 15.56 -0.79 2.14
C LEU A 25 15.48 -1.82 1.01
N SER A 26 14.26 -2.30 0.76
CA SER A 26 13.99 -3.16 -0.39
C SER A 26 12.86 -2.57 -1.21
N ARG A 27 13.11 -2.36 -2.51
CA ARG A 27 12.09 -1.91 -3.45
C ARG A 27 11.25 -3.09 -3.92
N GLY A 28 9.93 -2.91 -3.88
CA GLY A 28 8.97 -3.84 -4.44
C GLY A 28 8.16 -3.17 -5.53
N SER A 29 8.26 -3.69 -6.74
CA SER A 29 7.70 -3.11 -7.96
C SER A 29 6.55 -3.93 -8.50
N HIS A 30 5.57 -3.23 -9.07
CA HIS A 30 4.42 -3.83 -9.75
C HIS A 30 4.23 -3.17 -11.11
N LEU A 31 3.76 -3.97 -12.06
CA LEU A 31 3.29 -3.51 -13.37
C LEU A 31 1.77 -3.58 -13.42
N VAL A 32 1.17 -2.70 -14.18
CA VAL A 32 -0.27 -2.67 -14.46
C VAL A 32 -0.46 -3.00 -15.93
N VAL A 33 -1.25 -4.03 -16.21
CA VAL A 33 -1.54 -4.49 -17.59
C VAL A 33 -3.04 -4.66 -17.77
N PRO A 34 -3.58 -4.51 -18.99
CA PRO A 34 -4.99 -4.79 -19.27
C PRO A 34 -5.31 -6.28 -19.04
N ALA A 35 -6.41 -6.57 -18.34
CA ALA A 35 -6.82 -7.95 -18.04
C ALA A 35 -7.08 -8.78 -19.32
N ALA A 36 -7.53 -8.13 -20.41
CA ALA A 36 -7.77 -8.77 -21.69
C ALA A 36 -6.49 -9.42 -22.26
N ARG A 37 -5.30 -8.88 -21.97
CA ARG A 37 -4.01 -9.47 -22.39
C ARG A 37 -3.73 -10.82 -21.73
N LEU A 38 -4.33 -11.08 -20.57
CA LEU A 38 -4.21 -12.35 -19.83
C LEU A 38 -5.48 -13.20 -19.91
N GLY A 39 -6.41 -12.92 -20.86
CA GLY A 39 -7.66 -13.65 -20.98
C GLY A 39 -8.68 -13.31 -19.90
N ALA A 40 -8.63 -12.11 -19.31
CA ALA A 40 -9.52 -11.59 -18.28
C ALA A 40 -9.66 -12.55 -17.05
N PRO A 41 -8.58 -12.87 -16.36
CA PRO A 41 -8.60 -13.82 -15.25
C PRO A 41 -9.49 -13.33 -14.11
N THR A 42 -10.24 -14.27 -13.51
CA THR A 42 -11.10 -14.01 -12.32
C THR A 42 -10.44 -14.40 -11.01
N ALA A 43 -9.29 -15.08 -11.08
CA ALA A 43 -8.48 -15.48 -9.93
C ALA A 43 -7.01 -15.05 -10.10
N ALA A 44 -6.31 -14.94 -8.98
CA ALA A 44 -4.88 -14.64 -9.01
C ALA A 44 -4.09 -15.81 -9.62
N LEU A 45 -3.14 -15.50 -10.52
CA LEU A 45 -2.15 -16.43 -11.03
C LEU A 45 -0.85 -16.23 -10.28
N THR A 46 -0.29 -17.29 -9.70
CA THR A 46 0.98 -17.28 -8.97
C THR A 46 2.04 -18.03 -9.76
N VAL A 47 3.12 -17.34 -10.13
CA VAL A 47 4.20 -17.90 -10.94
C VAL A 47 5.49 -17.89 -10.13
N PRO A 48 6.13 -19.05 -9.88
CA PRO A 48 7.38 -19.11 -9.14
C PRO A 48 8.52 -18.43 -9.90
N LEU A 49 9.36 -17.67 -9.17
CA LEU A 49 10.58 -17.12 -9.74
C LEU A 49 11.55 -18.27 -10.08
N PRO A 50 12.27 -18.18 -11.21
CA PRO A 50 13.29 -19.15 -11.55
C PRO A 50 14.33 -19.30 -10.42
N GLY A 51 14.64 -20.55 -10.06
CA GLY A 51 15.62 -20.85 -9.01
C GLY A 51 15.14 -20.61 -7.56
N SER A 52 13.91 -20.14 -7.35
CA SER A 52 13.36 -19.92 -6.02
C SER A 52 12.20 -20.86 -5.72
N ARG A 53 12.16 -21.39 -4.48
CA ARG A 53 11.04 -22.21 -3.96
C ARG A 53 10.04 -21.40 -3.13
N THR A 54 10.37 -20.16 -2.79
CA THR A 54 9.61 -19.32 -1.83
C THR A 54 9.23 -17.96 -2.41
N ARG A 55 9.74 -17.58 -3.59
CA ARG A 55 9.46 -16.28 -4.23
C ARG A 55 8.60 -16.50 -5.47
N PHE A 56 7.61 -15.63 -5.63
CA PHE A 56 6.61 -15.72 -6.68
C PHE A 56 6.31 -14.33 -7.24
N VAL A 57 5.98 -14.28 -8.53
CA VAL A 57 5.25 -13.17 -9.14
C VAL A 57 3.77 -13.55 -9.12
N VAL A 58 2.94 -12.61 -8.70
CA VAL A 58 1.49 -12.78 -8.67
C VAL A 58 0.86 -11.85 -9.70
N ALA A 59 0.05 -12.40 -10.60
CA ALA A 59 -0.85 -11.64 -11.45
C ALA A 59 -2.20 -11.53 -10.74
N LEU A 60 -2.51 -10.36 -10.20
CA LEU A 60 -3.69 -10.12 -9.37
C LEU A 60 -4.72 -9.29 -10.12
N PRO A 61 -5.87 -9.87 -10.52
CA PRO A 61 -6.96 -9.13 -11.15
C PRO A 61 -7.48 -8.00 -10.26
N GLN A 62 -7.73 -6.85 -10.87
CA GLN A 62 -8.25 -5.65 -10.22
C GLN A 62 -9.58 -5.23 -10.86
N PRO A 63 -10.42 -4.47 -10.15
CA PRO A 63 -11.56 -3.80 -10.77
C PRO A 63 -11.13 -2.92 -11.94
N GLY A 64 -12.03 -2.69 -12.90
CA GLY A 64 -11.74 -1.84 -14.06
C GLY A 64 -10.92 -2.52 -15.16
N GLY A 65 -10.88 -3.86 -15.19
CA GLY A 65 -10.24 -4.60 -16.29
C GLY A 65 -8.71 -4.53 -16.30
N LEU A 66 -8.10 -4.38 -15.12
CA LEU A 66 -6.65 -4.36 -14.93
C LEU A 66 -6.15 -5.61 -14.21
N VAL A 67 -4.88 -5.91 -14.37
CA VAL A 67 -4.14 -6.92 -13.60
C VAL A 67 -2.85 -6.27 -13.08
N HIS A 68 -2.57 -6.43 -11.80
CA HIS A 68 -1.28 -6.04 -11.22
C HIS A 68 -0.35 -7.25 -11.22
N LEU A 69 0.84 -7.08 -11.81
CA LEU A 69 1.91 -8.08 -11.83
C LEU A 69 2.98 -7.68 -10.83
N GLY A 70 3.23 -8.49 -9.83
CA GLY A 70 4.24 -8.20 -8.79
C GLY A 70 4.53 -9.42 -7.92
N ILE A 71 5.53 -9.40 -7.14
CA ILE A 71 6.29 -8.25 -6.68
C ILE A 71 7.78 -8.56 -6.76
N THR A 72 8.59 -7.53 -7.00
CA THR A 72 10.05 -7.64 -6.88
C THR A 72 10.52 -7.47 -5.42
N ASP A 73 11.78 -7.73 -5.16
CA ASP A 73 12.42 -7.57 -3.85
C ASP A 73 13.90 -7.19 -4.07
N GLU A 74 14.09 -5.92 -4.47
CA GLU A 74 15.41 -5.42 -4.86
C GLU A 74 16.00 -4.54 -3.75
N PRO A 75 17.24 -4.81 -3.30
CA PRO A 75 17.89 -3.97 -2.31
C PRO A 75 18.13 -2.56 -2.87
N VAL A 76 17.88 -1.56 -2.03
CA VAL A 76 18.15 -0.15 -2.34
C VAL A 76 19.29 0.33 -1.47
N ALA A 77 20.34 0.85 -2.09
CA ALA A 77 21.51 1.36 -1.38
C ALA A 77 21.21 2.72 -0.75
N GLY A 78 21.68 2.91 0.49
CA GLY A 78 21.57 4.18 1.21
C GLY A 78 20.20 4.43 1.87
N PRO A 79 20.03 5.60 2.51
CA PRO A 79 18.77 6.00 3.11
C PRO A 79 17.73 6.30 2.03
N ALA A 80 16.44 6.24 2.39
CA ALA A 80 15.37 6.65 1.50
C ALA A 80 15.56 8.09 1.05
N SER A 81 15.92 8.28 -0.20
CA SER A 81 16.13 9.59 -0.82
C SER A 81 14.97 10.05 -1.67
N GLU A 82 14.14 9.11 -2.11
CA GLU A 82 13.02 9.34 -3.01
C GLU A 82 11.70 9.21 -2.26
N ASP A 83 10.84 10.18 -2.46
CA ASP A 83 9.50 10.15 -1.89
C ASP A 83 8.57 9.25 -2.72
N ASP A 84 8.88 9.02 -4.01
CA ASP A 84 8.06 8.23 -4.94
C ASP A 84 8.95 7.29 -5.79
N PRO A 85 9.31 6.11 -5.28
CA PRO A 85 10.15 5.16 -5.99
C PRO A 85 9.45 4.60 -7.22
N VAL A 86 10.21 4.46 -8.31
CA VAL A 86 9.74 3.87 -9.57
C VAL A 86 10.43 2.52 -9.85
N PRO A 87 9.77 1.59 -10.55
CA PRO A 87 10.39 0.35 -11.00
C PRO A 87 11.57 0.62 -11.94
N SER A 88 12.67 -0.11 -11.77
CA SER A 88 13.75 -0.09 -12.74
C SER A 88 13.41 -0.92 -13.98
N ASP A 89 14.10 -0.66 -15.10
CA ASP A 89 13.93 -1.45 -16.33
C ASP A 89 14.25 -2.93 -16.11
N ALA A 90 15.21 -3.24 -15.26
CA ALA A 90 15.54 -4.62 -14.89
C ALA A 90 14.39 -5.32 -14.15
N GLU A 91 13.73 -4.62 -13.23
CA GLU A 91 12.56 -5.17 -12.52
C GLU A 91 11.37 -5.36 -13.46
N VAL A 92 11.13 -4.43 -14.38
CA VAL A 92 10.11 -4.59 -15.43
C VAL A 92 10.37 -5.81 -16.28
N ALA A 93 11.60 -5.96 -16.77
CA ALA A 93 12.01 -7.12 -17.57
C ALA A 93 11.87 -8.44 -16.80
N GLN A 94 12.27 -8.48 -15.52
CA GLN A 94 12.17 -9.65 -14.66
C GLN A 94 10.71 -10.08 -14.46
N LEU A 95 9.81 -9.13 -14.18
CA LEU A 95 8.38 -9.41 -13.97
C LEU A 95 7.74 -9.96 -15.24
N LEU A 96 7.97 -9.33 -16.40
CA LEU A 96 7.47 -9.80 -17.70
C LEU A 96 8.05 -11.18 -18.05
N ALA A 97 9.36 -11.39 -17.93
CA ALA A 97 10.00 -12.67 -18.22
C ALA A 97 9.45 -13.78 -17.31
N THR A 98 9.17 -13.49 -16.04
CA THR A 98 8.64 -14.49 -15.11
C THR A 98 7.22 -14.91 -15.48
N VAL A 99 6.31 -13.94 -15.70
CA VAL A 99 4.91 -14.26 -15.98
C VAL A 99 4.76 -14.90 -17.36
N ASN A 100 5.55 -14.52 -18.34
CA ASN A 100 5.54 -15.06 -19.71
C ASN A 100 5.88 -16.56 -19.80
N ARG A 101 6.48 -17.13 -18.76
CA ARG A 101 6.74 -18.58 -18.71
C ARG A 101 5.47 -19.44 -18.69
N VAL A 102 4.35 -18.87 -18.32
CA VAL A 102 3.06 -19.57 -18.17
C VAL A 102 1.96 -19.01 -19.05
N LEU A 103 2.22 -17.93 -19.78
CA LEU A 103 1.25 -17.32 -20.68
C LEU A 103 1.35 -17.92 -22.10
N ALA A 104 0.21 -18.26 -22.69
CA ALA A 104 0.13 -18.69 -24.08
C ALA A 104 0.48 -17.56 -25.07
N ARG A 105 0.21 -16.31 -24.68
CA ARG A 105 0.56 -15.10 -25.44
C ARG A 105 1.43 -14.24 -24.53
N PRO A 106 2.73 -14.12 -24.82
CA PRO A 106 3.64 -13.30 -24.03
C PRO A 106 3.20 -11.84 -23.98
N LEU A 107 3.45 -11.20 -22.85
CA LEU A 107 3.36 -9.76 -22.67
C LEU A 107 4.69 -9.12 -23.06
N ASP A 108 4.63 -7.92 -23.59
CA ASP A 108 5.80 -7.09 -23.83
C ASP A 108 5.69 -5.74 -23.09
N ARG A 109 6.68 -4.87 -23.27
CA ARG A 109 6.71 -3.56 -22.59
C ARG A 109 5.54 -2.66 -22.99
N SER A 110 5.02 -2.78 -24.20
CA SER A 110 3.88 -1.98 -24.70
C SER A 110 2.55 -2.38 -24.06
N ASP A 111 2.46 -3.57 -23.49
CA ASP A 111 1.30 -4.01 -22.72
C ASP A 111 1.23 -3.39 -21.31
N VAL A 112 2.33 -2.81 -20.82
CA VAL A 112 2.41 -2.18 -19.52
C VAL A 112 1.82 -0.78 -19.59
N VAL A 113 0.60 -0.61 -19.09
CA VAL A 113 -0.14 0.66 -19.10
C VAL A 113 0.15 1.51 -17.86
N GLY A 114 0.85 0.97 -16.87
CA GLY A 114 1.27 1.67 -15.67
C GLY A 114 2.23 0.83 -14.84
N ALA A 115 2.92 1.48 -13.93
CA ALA A 115 3.84 0.81 -13.01
C ALA A 115 3.98 1.62 -11.71
N TYR A 116 4.25 0.93 -10.61
CA TYR A 116 4.49 1.58 -9.32
C TYR A 116 5.43 0.74 -8.46
N ALA A 117 6.09 1.39 -7.51
CA ALA A 117 6.96 0.74 -6.55
C ALA A 117 6.74 1.28 -5.13
N GLY A 118 7.27 0.58 -4.16
CA GLY A 118 7.29 1.00 -2.77
C GLY A 118 8.54 0.50 -2.05
N LEU A 119 8.99 1.23 -1.03
CA LEU A 119 10.12 0.84 -0.21
C LEU A 119 9.67 0.09 1.04
N ARG A 120 10.27 -1.09 1.27
CA ARG A 120 10.11 -1.83 2.53
C ARG A 120 11.24 -1.46 3.46
N PRO A 121 10.96 -0.91 4.65
CA PRO A 121 11.96 -0.71 5.69
C PRO A 121 12.17 -2.02 6.45
N LEU A 122 13.20 -2.77 6.12
CA LEU A 122 13.56 -4.00 6.81
C LEU A 122 14.51 -3.66 7.96
N ALA A 123 14.09 -3.95 9.20
CA ALA A 123 14.93 -3.71 10.34
C ALA A 123 16.08 -4.73 10.39
N GLN A 124 17.31 -4.22 10.48
CA GLN A 124 18.48 -5.04 10.74
C GLN A 124 18.59 -5.21 12.27
N SER A 125 18.34 -6.40 12.78
CA SER A 125 18.64 -6.74 14.17
C SER A 125 20.13 -6.52 14.41
N ALA A 126 20.51 -6.02 15.60
CA ALA A 126 21.92 -5.79 15.96
C ALA A 126 22.77 -7.04 15.67
N PRO A 127 24.07 -6.89 15.36
CA PRO A 127 24.86 -7.88 14.66
C PRO A 127 24.97 -9.20 15.43
N ALA A 128 24.39 -10.24 14.87
CA ALA A 128 24.90 -11.57 15.03
C ALA A 128 25.97 -11.77 13.95
N GLY A 129 27.22 -11.40 14.23
CA GLY A 129 28.38 -11.72 13.42
C GLY A 129 28.51 -10.92 12.10
N ASP A 130 29.72 -10.37 11.90
CA ASP A 130 30.15 -9.70 10.68
C ASP A 130 30.12 -10.65 9.48
N GLY A 131 29.00 -10.66 8.74
CA GLY A 131 28.88 -11.27 7.42
C GLY A 131 28.24 -10.29 6.46
N PRO A 132 28.90 -9.85 5.39
CA PRO A 132 28.29 -9.04 4.37
C PRO A 132 27.37 -9.91 3.52
N GLY A 133 26.07 -9.57 3.42
CA GLY A 133 25.26 -9.99 2.30
C GLY A 133 24.10 -10.94 2.52
N GLY A 134 23.38 -10.86 3.62
CA GLY A 134 22.05 -11.49 3.68
C GLY A 134 21.09 -10.83 2.68
N ALA A 135 20.45 -11.64 1.81
CA ALA A 135 19.43 -11.12 0.92
C ALA A 135 18.28 -10.47 1.73
N PRO A 136 17.60 -9.41 1.23
CA PRO A 136 16.49 -8.76 1.94
C PRO A 136 15.40 -9.71 2.45
N VAL A 137 15.24 -10.85 1.80
CA VAL A 137 14.30 -11.93 2.20
C VAL A 137 14.64 -12.55 3.56
N ASP A 138 15.91 -12.56 3.94
CA ASP A 138 16.38 -13.21 5.19
C ASP A 138 16.30 -12.26 6.40
N LEU A 139 16.02 -10.97 6.17
CA LEU A 139 15.86 -10.01 7.24
C LEU A 139 14.51 -10.19 7.94
N SER A 140 14.52 -9.99 9.27
CA SER A 140 13.32 -10.16 10.09
C SER A 140 12.21 -9.20 9.67
N ARG A 141 11.03 -9.78 9.34
CA ARG A 141 9.78 -9.04 9.14
C ARG A 141 8.99 -8.83 10.44
N ARG A 142 9.62 -9.03 11.60
CA ARG A 142 9.02 -8.68 12.89
C ARG A 142 9.16 -7.17 13.12
N PRO A 143 8.19 -6.53 13.79
CA PRO A 143 8.35 -5.13 14.16
C PRO A 143 9.51 -4.98 15.14
N LEU A 144 10.35 -3.98 14.93
CA LEU A 144 11.37 -3.53 15.85
C LEU A 144 10.85 -2.29 16.59
N LEU A 145 10.91 -2.33 17.92
CA LEU A 145 10.65 -1.18 18.77
C LEU A 145 11.97 -0.82 19.47
N ALA A 146 12.55 0.31 19.14
CA ALA A 146 13.83 0.75 19.66
C ALA A 146 13.74 2.14 20.29
N TRP A 147 14.26 2.29 21.51
CA TRP A 147 14.35 3.56 22.20
C TRP A 147 15.67 4.27 21.93
N ASP A 148 15.58 5.57 21.64
CA ASP A 148 16.72 6.48 21.61
C ASP A 148 16.31 7.75 22.38
N GLY A 149 16.83 7.91 23.61
CA GLY A 149 16.35 8.96 24.51
C GLY A 149 14.82 8.93 24.68
N PRO A 150 14.10 10.04 24.40
CA PRO A 150 12.64 10.10 24.49
C PRO A 150 11.93 9.59 23.22
N VAL A 151 12.65 9.11 22.20
CA VAL A 151 12.08 8.68 20.93
C VAL A 151 11.94 7.17 20.88
N LEU A 152 10.72 6.67 20.66
CA LEU A 152 10.44 5.27 20.33
C LEU A 152 10.34 5.13 18.81
N THR A 153 11.27 4.43 18.20
CA THR A 153 11.21 4.10 16.77
C THR A 153 10.53 2.76 16.55
N VAL A 154 9.54 2.74 15.65
CA VAL A 154 8.77 1.56 15.25
C VAL A 154 8.99 1.35 13.75
N VAL A 155 9.66 0.26 13.39
CA VAL A 155 9.97 -0.10 11.99
C VAL A 155 9.78 -1.58 11.73
N GLY A 156 9.67 -1.98 10.46
CA GLY A 156 9.45 -3.37 10.06
C GLY A 156 8.00 -3.82 10.30
N GLY A 157 7.82 -5.12 10.47
CA GLY A 157 6.49 -5.72 10.60
C GLY A 157 5.80 -5.92 9.24
N LYS A 158 4.51 -6.24 9.29
CA LYS A 158 3.64 -6.44 8.13
C LYS A 158 2.39 -5.58 8.25
N LEU A 159 1.82 -5.16 7.12
CA LEU A 159 0.54 -4.45 7.12
C LEU A 159 -0.55 -5.22 7.87
N THR A 160 -0.57 -6.55 7.74
CA THR A 160 -1.55 -7.42 8.42
C THR A 160 -1.42 -7.45 9.94
N THR A 161 -0.29 -6.99 10.50
CA THR A 161 -0.03 -6.94 11.96
C THR A 161 -0.03 -5.51 12.52
N TYR A 162 -0.42 -4.50 11.73
CA TYR A 162 -0.33 -3.08 12.09
C TYR A 162 -0.98 -2.76 13.44
N ARG A 163 -2.17 -3.30 13.71
CA ARG A 163 -2.88 -3.09 14.97
C ARG A 163 -2.09 -3.60 16.18
N SER A 164 -1.56 -4.83 16.08
CA SER A 164 -0.76 -5.44 17.14
C SER A 164 0.54 -4.68 17.37
N THR A 165 1.19 -4.24 16.29
CA THR A 165 2.40 -3.41 16.35
C THR A 165 2.12 -2.07 17.02
N ALA A 166 1.02 -1.41 16.64
CA ALA A 166 0.61 -0.15 17.26
C ALA A 166 0.28 -0.33 18.76
N ALA A 167 -0.41 -1.41 19.13
CA ALA A 167 -0.68 -1.71 20.54
C ALA A 167 0.62 -1.87 21.34
N GLN A 168 1.60 -2.63 20.84
CA GLN A 168 2.90 -2.81 21.49
C GLN A 168 3.65 -1.47 21.65
N ALA A 169 3.61 -0.61 20.63
CA ALA A 169 4.24 0.71 20.70
C ALA A 169 3.58 1.58 21.78
N VAL A 170 2.25 1.60 21.84
CA VAL A 170 1.51 2.35 22.88
C VAL A 170 1.81 1.79 24.28
N ASP A 171 1.82 0.48 24.45
CA ASP A 171 2.15 -0.18 25.72
C ASP A 171 3.56 0.21 26.19
N ALA A 172 4.54 0.25 25.29
CA ALA A 172 5.91 0.68 25.59
C ALA A 172 5.96 2.16 26.03
N VAL A 173 5.20 3.04 25.38
CA VAL A 173 5.10 4.47 25.73
C VAL A 173 4.44 4.66 27.09
N VAL A 174 3.31 3.98 27.34
CA VAL A 174 2.56 4.05 28.61
C VAL A 174 3.44 3.59 29.77
N THR A 175 4.18 2.50 29.59
CA THR A 175 5.13 1.98 30.58
C THR A 175 6.23 3.01 30.88
N ARG A 176 6.82 3.63 29.86
CA ARG A 176 7.88 4.63 30.03
C ARG A 176 7.41 5.89 30.73
N LEU A 177 6.16 6.27 30.51
CA LEU A 177 5.53 7.43 31.20
C LEU A 177 5.10 7.13 32.63
N GLY A 178 5.37 5.92 33.14
CA GLY A 178 4.97 5.51 34.50
C GLY A 178 3.46 5.40 34.69
N ARG A 179 2.71 5.30 33.60
CA ARG A 179 1.25 5.10 33.66
C ARG A 179 0.94 3.61 33.74
N GLY A 180 -0.08 3.26 34.52
CA GLY A 180 -0.49 1.87 34.67
C GLY A 180 -0.87 1.22 33.32
N ALA A 181 -0.55 -0.07 33.17
CA ALA A 181 -0.89 -0.83 31.96
C ALA A 181 -2.42 -0.88 31.77
N VAL A 182 -2.89 -0.43 30.62
CA VAL A 182 -4.29 -0.51 30.23
C VAL A 182 -4.38 -1.41 29.00
N ARG A 183 -5.21 -2.45 29.09
CA ARG A 183 -5.40 -3.36 27.97
C ARG A 183 -5.97 -2.60 26.76
N SER A 184 -5.29 -2.66 25.62
CA SER A 184 -5.74 -2.03 24.38
C SER A 184 -7.14 -2.54 23.97
N PRO A 185 -8.13 -1.65 23.75
CA PRO A 185 -9.45 -2.03 23.27
C PRO A 185 -9.49 -2.33 21.78
N THR A 186 -8.41 -2.00 21.03
CA THR A 186 -8.40 -1.99 19.56
C THR A 186 -8.64 -3.36 18.92
N ALA A 187 -8.46 -4.47 19.66
CA ALA A 187 -8.80 -5.80 19.16
C ALA A 187 -10.31 -6.00 18.93
N ARG A 188 -11.15 -5.19 19.59
CA ARG A 188 -12.61 -5.27 19.51
C ARG A 188 -13.26 -4.02 18.90
N LEU A 189 -12.46 -2.99 18.63
CA LEU A 189 -12.94 -1.76 18.00
C LEU A 189 -13.13 -2.02 16.51
N PRO A 190 -14.35 -1.90 15.98
CA PRO A 190 -14.56 -2.05 14.54
C PRO A 190 -13.93 -0.89 13.79
N LEU A 191 -13.42 -1.15 12.59
CA LEU A 191 -13.05 -0.08 11.65
C LEU A 191 -14.32 0.60 11.12
N VAL A 192 -14.19 1.85 10.71
CA VAL A 192 -15.27 2.58 10.03
C VAL A 192 -15.72 1.79 8.81
N GLY A 193 -17.00 1.65 8.61
CA GLY A 193 -17.58 0.87 7.53
C GLY A 193 -17.60 -0.65 7.79
N ALA A 194 -16.88 -1.18 8.79
CA ALA A 194 -16.87 -2.61 9.05
C ALA A 194 -18.17 -3.08 9.69
N ALA A 195 -18.73 -4.16 9.15
CA ALA A 195 -19.92 -4.82 9.70
C ALA A 195 -19.90 -6.32 9.34
N PRO A 196 -20.67 -7.17 10.06
CA PRO A 196 -20.85 -8.56 9.68
C PRO A 196 -21.41 -8.71 8.26
N GLY A 197 -20.99 -9.76 7.54
CA GLY A 197 -21.39 -9.98 6.14
C GLY A 197 -22.89 -9.90 5.89
N ARG A 198 -23.72 -10.39 6.82
CA ARG A 198 -25.20 -10.27 6.75
C ARG A 198 -25.69 -8.81 6.78
N ALA A 199 -24.99 -7.91 7.45
CA ALA A 199 -25.32 -6.50 7.48
C ALA A 199 -24.82 -5.82 6.20
N LEU A 200 -23.61 -6.14 5.74
CA LEU A 200 -23.08 -5.63 4.47
C LEU A 200 -23.93 -6.04 3.27
N ALA A 201 -24.49 -7.25 3.28
CA ALA A 201 -25.39 -7.72 2.22
C ALA A 201 -26.72 -6.94 2.12
N ARG A 202 -27.05 -6.14 3.14
CA ARG A 202 -28.25 -5.28 3.17
C ARG A 202 -27.97 -3.82 2.85
N VAL A 203 -26.71 -3.47 2.62
CA VAL A 203 -26.35 -2.09 2.26
C VAL A 203 -26.81 -1.84 0.83
N ASP A 204 -27.67 -0.83 0.67
CA ASP A 204 -28.22 -0.42 -0.62
C ASP A 204 -27.22 0.45 -1.37
N ALA A 205 -26.25 -0.19 -1.99
CA ALA A 205 -25.23 0.43 -2.83
C ALA A 205 -24.59 -0.62 -3.77
N ALA A 206 -23.93 -0.17 -4.80
CA ALA A 206 -23.20 -1.05 -5.72
C ALA A 206 -22.21 -1.94 -4.94
N ALA A 207 -22.18 -3.23 -5.28
CA ALA A 207 -21.37 -4.24 -4.58
C ALA A 207 -19.88 -3.87 -4.49
N ARG A 208 -19.36 -3.12 -5.47
CA ARG A 208 -18.00 -2.59 -5.47
C ARG A 208 -17.79 -1.58 -4.33
N LEU A 209 -18.73 -0.64 -4.17
CA LEU A 209 -18.69 0.35 -3.10
C LEU A 209 -18.82 -0.31 -1.73
N VAL A 210 -19.73 -1.30 -1.58
CA VAL A 210 -19.87 -2.05 -0.33
C VAL A 210 -18.57 -2.78 0.04
N ARG A 211 -17.88 -3.39 -0.92
CA ARG A 211 -16.58 -4.03 -0.68
C ARG A 211 -15.49 -3.05 -0.26
N ARG A 212 -15.55 -1.81 -0.72
CA ARG A 212 -14.54 -0.78 -0.44
C ARG A 212 -14.83 0.02 0.83
N TYR A 213 -16.07 0.44 1.01
CA TYR A 213 -16.50 1.37 2.06
C TYR A 213 -17.39 0.73 3.13
N GLY A 214 -17.78 -0.53 2.96
CA GLY A 214 -18.65 -1.22 3.90
C GLY A 214 -20.00 -0.51 4.09
N THR A 215 -20.37 -0.17 5.33
CA THR A 215 -21.63 0.54 5.64
C THR A 215 -21.65 1.99 5.16
N GLU A 216 -20.49 2.59 4.87
CA GLU A 216 -20.38 3.94 4.31
C GLU A 216 -20.72 4.00 2.81
N ALA A 217 -20.89 2.85 2.15
CA ALA A 217 -21.11 2.78 0.71
C ALA A 217 -22.32 3.57 0.22
N THR A 218 -23.41 3.62 1.01
CA THR A 218 -24.62 4.41 0.69
C THR A 218 -24.32 5.89 0.71
N VAL A 219 -23.50 6.35 1.66
CA VAL A 219 -23.08 7.76 1.72
C VAL A 219 -22.25 8.12 0.49
N VAL A 220 -21.31 7.27 0.13
CA VAL A 220 -20.46 7.48 -1.07
C VAL A 220 -21.30 7.51 -2.35
N ALA A 221 -22.23 6.56 -2.52
CA ALA A 221 -23.14 6.52 -3.66
C ALA A 221 -24.00 7.81 -3.76
N GLY A 222 -24.53 8.27 -2.64
CA GLY A 222 -25.33 9.51 -2.57
C GLY A 222 -24.56 10.79 -2.91
N LEU A 223 -23.24 10.75 -2.99
CA LEU A 223 -22.40 11.90 -3.39
C LEU A 223 -22.19 12.01 -4.91
N GLY A 224 -22.52 10.97 -5.68
CA GLY A 224 -22.45 10.96 -7.14
C GLY A 224 -22.04 9.60 -7.70
N GLU A 225 -22.79 9.11 -8.65
CA GLU A 225 -22.58 7.79 -9.28
C GLU A 225 -21.89 7.87 -10.65
N GLU A 226 -21.71 9.09 -11.18
CA GLU A 226 -21.07 9.32 -12.48
C GLU A 226 -19.62 8.82 -12.44
N PRO A 227 -19.15 8.15 -13.51
CA PRO A 227 -17.77 7.69 -13.56
C PRO A 227 -16.80 8.87 -13.65
N VAL A 228 -15.66 8.79 -12.97
CA VAL A 228 -14.56 9.77 -13.08
C VAL A 228 -13.89 9.69 -14.45
N VAL A 229 -13.74 8.48 -14.96
CA VAL A 229 -13.21 8.18 -16.30
C VAL A 229 -14.08 7.09 -16.93
N ASP A 230 -14.52 7.29 -18.16
CA ASP A 230 -15.32 6.31 -18.88
C ASP A 230 -14.61 4.96 -18.96
N GLY A 231 -15.34 3.90 -18.62
CA GLY A 231 -14.82 2.54 -18.58
C GLY A 231 -14.05 2.20 -17.30
N ARG A 232 -13.91 3.14 -16.36
CA ARG A 232 -13.36 2.88 -15.01
C ARG A 232 -14.47 2.84 -13.96
N PRO A 233 -14.30 2.07 -12.90
CA PRO A 233 -15.34 1.87 -11.90
C PRO A 233 -15.44 2.99 -10.86
N GLU A 234 -14.45 3.88 -10.77
CA GLU A 234 -14.40 4.96 -9.79
C GLU A 234 -15.42 6.05 -10.12
N THR A 235 -16.11 6.54 -9.07
CA THR A 235 -17.19 7.53 -9.23
C THR A 235 -16.82 8.89 -8.64
N VAL A 236 -17.53 9.93 -9.09
CA VAL A 236 -17.43 11.29 -8.54
C VAL A 236 -17.70 11.30 -7.03
N GLY A 237 -18.62 10.45 -6.56
CA GLY A 237 -18.91 10.27 -5.15
C GLY A 237 -17.71 9.84 -4.32
N GLU A 238 -16.83 9.00 -4.88
CA GLU A 238 -15.58 8.60 -4.24
C GLU A 238 -14.59 9.76 -4.13
N LEU A 239 -14.50 10.64 -5.13
CA LEU A 239 -13.66 11.85 -5.04
C LEU A 239 -14.18 12.81 -3.96
N ARG A 240 -15.49 13.07 -3.92
CA ARG A 240 -16.11 13.92 -2.90
C ARG A 240 -15.94 13.36 -1.50
N PHE A 241 -16.16 12.06 -1.34
CA PHE A 241 -15.95 11.38 -0.05
C PHE A 241 -14.49 11.45 0.39
N ALA A 242 -13.54 11.30 -0.54
CA ALA A 242 -12.12 11.43 -0.26
C ALA A 242 -11.75 12.82 0.30
N VAL A 243 -12.35 13.91 -0.21
CA VAL A 243 -12.15 15.26 0.35
C VAL A 243 -12.80 15.38 1.72
N ARG A 244 -14.09 15.00 1.84
CA ARG A 244 -14.89 15.23 3.04
C ARG A 244 -14.48 14.37 4.24
N ALA A 245 -14.11 13.11 3.98
CA ALA A 245 -13.93 12.09 5.02
C ALA A 245 -12.51 11.48 5.07
N GLU A 246 -11.77 11.47 3.96
CA GLU A 246 -10.47 10.80 3.90
C GLU A 246 -9.28 11.77 3.85
N GLY A 247 -9.53 13.08 3.99
CA GLY A 247 -8.52 14.11 4.11
C GLY A 247 -7.71 14.38 2.84
N ALA A 248 -8.27 14.13 1.65
CA ALA A 248 -7.67 14.52 0.39
C ALA A 248 -7.63 16.06 0.28
N ARG A 249 -6.47 16.63 -0.10
CA ARG A 249 -6.20 18.07 -0.18
C ARG A 249 -5.67 18.50 -1.54
N THR A 250 -5.25 17.56 -2.36
CA THR A 250 -4.68 17.80 -3.68
C THR A 250 -5.30 16.86 -4.71
N VAL A 251 -5.13 17.19 -5.99
CA VAL A 251 -5.50 16.31 -7.09
C VAL A 251 -4.74 14.99 -7.01
N ASP A 252 -3.47 15.02 -6.61
CA ASP A 252 -2.65 13.82 -6.42
C ASP A 252 -3.17 12.94 -5.27
N ASP A 253 -3.70 13.55 -4.19
CA ASP A 253 -4.36 12.77 -3.15
C ASP A 253 -5.56 12.00 -3.73
N LEU A 254 -6.39 12.66 -4.52
CA LEU A 254 -7.58 12.05 -5.12
C LEU A 254 -7.23 10.92 -6.09
N LEU A 255 -6.33 11.19 -7.04
CA LEU A 255 -6.08 10.29 -8.17
C LEU A 255 -5.04 9.21 -7.85
N ASP A 256 -4.01 9.54 -7.07
CA ASP A 256 -2.88 8.63 -6.86
C ASP A 256 -2.98 7.89 -5.52
N ARG A 257 -3.60 8.50 -4.49
CA ARG A 257 -3.62 7.95 -3.13
C ARG A 257 -4.99 7.41 -2.69
N ARG A 258 -6.11 8.00 -3.15
CA ARG A 258 -7.47 7.56 -2.76
C ARG A 258 -8.12 6.65 -3.78
N THR A 259 -8.16 7.03 -5.06
CA THR A 259 -8.80 6.20 -6.10
C THR A 259 -7.82 5.28 -6.81
N ARG A 260 -6.57 5.66 -6.91
CA ARG A 260 -5.51 4.98 -7.70
C ARG A 260 -5.74 5.01 -9.22
N ILE A 261 -6.59 5.90 -9.71
CA ILE A 261 -6.75 6.15 -11.17
C ILE A 261 -5.40 6.52 -11.78
N GLY A 262 -4.56 7.23 -11.03
CA GLY A 262 -3.24 7.65 -11.45
C GLY A 262 -2.22 6.54 -11.72
N LEU A 263 -2.53 5.28 -11.38
CA LEU A 263 -1.70 4.14 -11.77
C LEU A 263 -1.65 3.93 -13.29
N VAL A 264 -2.62 4.48 -14.03
CA VAL A 264 -2.66 4.48 -15.50
C VAL A 264 -2.56 5.94 -15.95
N PRO A 265 -1.41 6.41 -16.47
CA PRO A 265 -1.18 7.82 -16.80
C PRO A 265 -2.25 8.44 -17.70
N THR A 266 -2.70 7.73 -18.71
CA THR A 266 -3.76 8.21 -19.64
C THR A 266 -5.10 8.41 -18.93
N ASP A 267 -5.45 7.57 -17.95
CA ASP A 267 -6.66 7.74 -17.16
C ASP A 267 -6.52 8.91 -16.18
N ARG A 268 -5.31 9.08 -15.61
CA ARG A 268 -4.99 10.21 -14.75
C ARG A 268 -5.17 11.55 -15.48
N GLU A 269 -4.60 11.68 -16.68
CA GLU A 269 -4.74 12.89 -17.50
C GLU A 269 -6.21 13.24 -17.78
N ARG A 270 -7.03 12.24 -18.11
CA ARG A 270 -8.47 12.41 -18.33
C ARG A 270 -9.24 12.79 -17.07
N ALA A 271 -8.79 12.33 -15.90
CA ALA A 271 -9.45 12.57 -14.62
C ALA A 271 -9.09 13.92 -13.98
N VAL A 272 -7.93 14.51 -14.30
CA VAL A 272 -7.41 15.74 -13.65
C VAL A 272 -8.42 16.89 -13.67
N PRO A 273 -9.10 17.25 -14.78
CA PRO A 273 -10.03 18.39 -14.80
C PRO A 273 -11.19 18.19 -13.81
N LEU A 274 -11.78 16.98 -13.77
CA LEU A 274 -12.89 16.66 -12.88
C LEU A 274 -12.44 16.63 -11.41
N ALA A 275 -11.28 16.02 -11.14
CA ALA A 275 -10.72 15.98 -9.78
C ALA A 275 -10.42 17.38 -9.24
N ALA A 276 -9.90 18.29 -10.07
CA ALA A 276 -9.65 19.68 -9.70
C ALA A 276 -10.98 20.42 -9.40
N ALA A 277 -12.00 20.21 -10.22
CA ALA A 277 -13.33 20.81 -10.02
C ALA A 277 -13.98 20.31 -8.72
N VAL A 278 -13.90 19.01 -8.44
CA VAL A 278 -14.41 18.43 -7.17
C VAL A 278 -13.66 19.00 -5.97
N LEU A 279 -12.33 19.06 -6.04
CA LEU A 279 -11.53 19.63 -4.96
C LEU A 279 -11.91 21.08 -4.66
N ALA A 280 -12.06 21.91 -5.70
CA ALA A 280 -12.45 23.31 -5.54
C ALA A 280 -13.87 23.49 -4.97
N ALA A 281 -14.80 22.57 -5.29
CA ALA A 281 -16.17 22.63 -4.80
C ALA A 281 -16.34 22.12 -3.35
N GLU A 282 -15.42 21.28 -2.89
CA GLU A 282 -15.50 20.61 -1.57
C GLU A 282 -14.53 21.21 -0.53
N SER A 283 -13.61 22.10 -0.92
CA SER A 283 -12.68 22.81 -0.04
C SER A 283 -13.29 24.12 0.44
#